data_d891c983cff01c7371920ccdfa9ed895
#
_entry.id   d891c983cff01c7371920ccdfa9ed895
#
_cell.length_a   1.000
_cell.length_b   1.000
_cell.length_c   1.000
_cell.angle_alpha   90.00
_cell.angle_beta   90.00
_cell.angle_gamma   90.00
#
_symmetry.space_group_name_H-M   'P 1'
#
loop_
_entity.id
_entity.type
_entity.pdbx_description
1 polymer ?
#
loop_
_entity_poly.entity_id
_entity_poly.type
_entity_poly.pdbx_seq_one_letter_code
_entity_poly.pdbx_strand_id
1 'polypeptide(L)'
;MIVLWRTTTRCNYACGFCAYDRRLGGTRTEVTEADATRFGELLADWSTARRTKVLLSWLGGEPLLWRPVWKVSARLADAGLAISATTNGSTLHQEGVRAAAIATFAELTVSVDASAPIHDRLRGRAGAWDRVRDGVRALAAARGGAAFKLRANVVLMRETVGPFADLCSALADWGVDEITFNQLGGRDRPAFFPAQRLRPVEIAALEATLPGLRRKLAARGVLLCGDGRYLDRLRASASGEALPIEDCQPGRGFLFIDEHGLASPCSFSGEAYGVPIASLRTVADLDALPVRFAAARAKRRLATCDDCPSTQTFAKFAA
;
A
#
# COMPACT_ATOMS: atom_id res chain seq x y z
N MET A 1 -6.11 -13.86 3.48
CA MET A 1 -6.80 -12.55 3.52
C MET A 1 -5.77 -11.44 3.67
N ILE A 2 -5.95 -10.31 2.99
CA ILE A 2 -5.11 -9.11 3.17
C ILE A 2 -5.90 -8.11 4.00
N VAL A 3 -5.28 -7.57 5.06
CA VAL A 3 -5.85 -6.52 5.89
C VAL A 3 -4.92 -5.31 5.82
N LEU A 4 -5.37 -4.22 5.20
CA LEU A 4 -4.65 -2.96 5.21
C LEU A 4 -5.18 -2.10 6.36
N TRP A 5 -4.32 -1.70 7.28
CA TRP A 5 -4.70 -0.87 8.42
C TRP A 5 -3.94 0.45 8.43
N ARG A 6 -4.66 1.54 8.27
CA ARG A 6 -4.14 2.89 8.40
C ARG A 6 -4.08 3.27 9.88
N THR A 7 -2.89 3.19 10.46
CA THR A 7 -2.70 3.35 11.91
C THR A 7 -2.52 4.79 12.34
N THR A 8 -2.07 5.67 11.44
CA THR A 8 -1.78 7.07 11.76
C THR A 8 -1.96 7.98 10.54
N THR A 9 -2.38 9.20 10.77
CA THR A 9 -2.32 10.28 9.75
C THR A 9 -1.08 11.16 9.89
N ARG A 10 -0.21 10.88 10.87
CA ARG A 10 1.06 11.61 11.04
C ARG A 10 2.09 11.15 10.01
N CYS A 11 2.79 12.10 9.42
CA CYS A 11 3.89 11.85 8.50
C CYS A 11 4.97 12.91 8.68
N ASN A 12 6.22 12.54 8.46
CA ASN A 12 7.36 13.45 8.47
C ASN A 12 7.72 14.00 7.08
N TYR A 13 7.02 13.55 6.02
CA TYR A 13 7.12 14.09 4.67
C TYR A 13 5.91 14.97 4.31
N ALA A 14 6.02 15.70 3.20
CA ALA A 14 5.00 16.64 2.72
C ALA A 14 4.76 16.44 1.22
N CYS A 15 4.43 15.18 0.82
CA CYS A 15 4.21 14.81 -0.58
C CYS A 15 3.06 15.61 -1.18
N GLY A 16 3.32 16.30 -2.30
CA GLY A 16 2.34 17.19 -2.95
C GLY A 16 1.06 16.49 -3.41
N PHE A 17 1.08 15.16 -3.59
CA PHE A 17 -0.04 14.33 -4.03
C PHE A 17 -0.75 13.58 -2.90
N CYS A 18 -0.29 13.67 -1.65
CA CYS A 18 -0.78 12.87 -0.53
C CYS A 18 -1.87 13.57 0.27
N ALA A 19 -2.93 12.84 0.65
CA ALA A 19 -3.99 13.32 1.54
C ALA A 19 -3.48 13.70 2.94
N TYR A 20 -2.36 13.12 3.38
CA TYR A 20 -1.77 13.31 4.72
C TYR A 20 -0.61 14.29 4.73
N ASP A 21 -0.47 15.09 3.69
CA ASP A 21 0.53 16.16 3.63
C ASP A 21 0.43 17.03 4.90
N ARG A 22 1.53 17.11 5.64
CA ARG A 22 1.58 17.87 6.90
C ARG A 22 1.32 19.37 6.76
N ARG A 23 1.39 19.89 5.53
CA ARG A 23 1.05 21.30 5.22
C ARG A 23 -0.45 21.53 5.17
N LEU A 24 -1.25 20.46 5.03
CA LEU A 24 -2.70 20.56 5.14
C LEU A 24 -3.09 20.65 6.61
N GLY A 25 -3.99 21.55 6.92
CA GLY A 25 -4.60 21.65 8.24
C GLY A 25 -5.40 20.37 8.57
N GLY A 26 -5.70 20.17 9.84
CA GLY A 26 -6.53 19.06 10.31
C GLY A 26 -5.93 18.32 11.50
N THR A 27 -6.79 17.63 12.23
CA THR A 27 -6.42 16.80 13.37
C THR A 27 -5.63 15.59 12.92
N ARG A 28 -4.54 15.29 13.60
CA ARG A 28 -3.74 14.08 13.38
C ARG A 28 -4.25 13.00 14.32
N THR A 29 -4.70 11.89 13.72
CA THR A 29 -5.31 10.77 14.41
C THR A 29 -4.39 9.56 14.39
N GLU A 30 -4.39 8.79 15.46
CA GLU A 30 -3.65 7.53 15.58
C GLU A 30 -4.54 6.48 16.25
N VAL A 31 -4.46 5.27 15.78
CA VAL A 31 -5.07 4.11 16.42
C VAL A 31 -4.40 3.85 17.76
N THR A 32 -5.16 3.47 18.79
CA THR A 32 -4.59 3.11 20.09
C THR A 32 -3.88 1.75 20.03
N GLU A 33 -2.84 1.57 20.87
CA GLU A 33 -2.17 0.28 21.01
C GLU A 33 -3.16 -0.82 21.41
N ALA A 34 -4.09 -0.50 22.30
CA ALA A 34 -5.09 -1.44 22.80
C ALA A 34 -6.03 -1.95 21.70
N ASP A 35 -6.55 -1.03 20.86
CA ASP A 35 -7.44 -1.40 19.75
C ASP A 35 -6.70 -2.21 18.68
N ALA A 36 -5.48 -1.80 18.34
CA ALA A 36 -4.66 -2.51 17.36
C ALA A 36 -4.31 -3.93 17.83
N THR A 37 -3.95 -4.09 19.11
CA THR A 37 -3.65 -5.39 19.69
C THR A 37 -4.88 -6.28 19.73
N ARG A 38 -5.97 -5.80 20.32
CA ARG A 38 -7.21 -6.56 20.46
C ARG A 38 -7.77 -7.06 19.13
N PHE A 39 -7.87 -6.17 18.15
CA PHE A 39 -8.44 -6.55 16.86
C PHE A 39 -7.46 -7.40 16.05
N GLY A 40 -6.15 -7.16 16.17
CA GLY A 40 -5.13 -7.98 15.57
C GLY A 40 -5.15 -9.41 16.11
N GLU A 41 -5.34 -9.60 17.42
CA GLU A 41 -5.51 -10.93 18.05
C GLU A 41 -6.77 -11.62 17.54
N LEU A 42 -7.89 -10.90 17.41
CA LEU A 42 -9.11 -11.45 16.80
C LEU A 42 -8.87 -11.92 15.36
N LEU A 43 -8.06 -11.19 14.58
CA LEU A 43 -7.66 -11.63 13.23
C LEU A 43 -6.79 -12.90 13.27
N ALA A 44 -5.92 -13.05 14.28
CA ALA A 44 -5.10 -14.25 14.46
C ALA A 44 -5.97 -15.47 14.84
N ASP A 45 -6.93 -15.29 15.73
CA ASP A 45 -7.91 -16.32 16.09
C ASP A 45 -8.73 -16.76 14.88
N TRP A 46 -9.18 -15.79 14.08
CA TRP A 46 -9.91 -16.06 12.82
C TRP A 46 -9.03 -16.80 11.81
N SER A 47 -7.78 -16.38 11.65
CA SER A 47 -6.78 -17.00 10.77
C SER A 47 -6.61 -18.49 11.11
N THR A 48 -6.46 -18.79 12.39
CA THR A 48 -6.32 -20.15 12.93
C THR A 48 -7.60 -20.96 12.74
N ALA A 49 -8.74 -20.41 13.13
CA ALA A 49 -10.04 -21.10 13.05
C ALA A 49 -10.45 -21.40 11.58
N ARG A 50 -10.10 -20.53 10.63
CA ARG A 50 -10.43 -20.69 9.20
C ARG A 50 -9.29 -21.28 8.37
N ARG A 51 -8.14 -21.59 8.99
CA ARG A 51 -6.94 -22.07 8.30
C ARG A 51 -6.57 -21.21 7.09
N THR A 52 -6.77 -19.90 7.25
CA THR A 52 -6.57 -18.91 6.18
C THR A 52 -5.45 -17.95 6.58
N LYS A 53 -4.38 -17.89 5.81
CA LYS A 53 -3.28 -16.94 6.07
C LYS A 53 -3.79 -15.50 6.00
N VAL A 54 -3.42 -14.69 6.99
CA VAL A 54 -3.71 -13.26 7.04
C VAL A 54 -2.39 -12.50 6.93
N LEU A 55 -2.34 -11.57 5.97
CA LEU A 55 -1.31 -10.54 5.88
C LEU A 55 -1.89 -9.23 6.42
N LEU A 56 -1.39 -8.78 7.55
CA LEU A 56 -1.74 -7.49 8.14
C LEU A 56 -0.68 -6.46 7.73
N SER A 57 -1.10 -5.44 6.98
CA SER A 57 -0.21 -4.42 6.44
C SER A 57 -0.49 -3.05 7.07
N TRP A 58 0.51 -2.51 7.76
CA TRP A 58 0.45 -1.17 8.33
C TRP A 58 0.60 -0.10 7.25
N LEU A 59 -0.36 0.81 7.23
CA LEU A 59 -0.38 1.99 6.38
C LEU A 59 -0.55 3.25 7.25
N GLY A 60 -0.48 4.42 6.60
CA GLY A 60 -0.84 5.65 7.26
C GLY A 60 -0.26 6.88 6.57
N GLY A 61 0.05 7.90 7.36
CA GLY A 61 1.01 8.91 6.97
C GLY A 61 2.38 8.25 6.84
N GLU A 62 3.03 7.96 7.98
CA GLU A 62 4.23 7.11 8.05
C GLU A 62 4.06 6.11 9.20
N PRO A 63 3.76 4.83 8.92
CA PRO A 63 3.42 3.86 9.96
C PRO A 63 4.60 3.55 10.89
N LEU A 64 5.85 3.68 10.43
CA LEU A 64 7.02 3.44 11.29
C LEU A 64 7.25 4.56 12.32
N LEU A 65 6.51 5.66 12.26
CA LEU A 65 6.47 6.70 13.31
C LEU A 65 5.37 6.45 14.35
N TRP A 66 4.45 5.54 14.11
CA TRP A 66 3.46 5.12 15.10
C TRP A 66 4.15 4.33 16.20
N ARG A 67 4.23 4.91 17.40
CA ARG A 67 5.05 4.38 18.50
C ARG A 67 4.84 2.90 18.82
N PRO A 68 3.59 2.37 18.85
CA PRO A 68 3.36 0.96 19.17
C PRO A 68 3.73 -0.03 18.05
N VAL A 69 4.11 0.43 16.85
CA VAL A 69 4.25 -0.42 15.65
C VAL A 69 5.08 -1.69 15.91
N TRP A 70 6.23 -1.57 16.55
CA TRP A 70 7.13 -2.71 16.76
C TRP A 70 6.59 -3.69 17.79
N LYS A 71 6.09 -3.16 18.93
CA LYS A 71 5.52 -3.97 20.01
C LYS A 71 4.28 -4.73 19.55
N VAL A 72 3.34 -4.05 18.88
CA VAL A 72 2.12 -4.66 18.37
C VAL A 72 2.44 -5.66 17.26
N SER A 73 3.34 -5.31 16.34
CA SER A 73 3.73 -6.21 15.25
C SER A 73 4.38 -7.50 15.75
N ALA A 74 5.31 -7.42 16.71
CA ALA A 74 5.93 -8.62 17.29
C ALA A 74 4.88 -9.53 17.93
N ARG A 75 3.99 -8.95 18.74
CA ARG A 75 2.92 -9.71 19.39
C ARG A 75 1.99 -10.41 18.39
N LEU A 76 1.63 -9.73 17.30
CA LEU A 76 0.74 -10.29 16.28
C LEU A 76 1.45 -11.30 15.37
N ALA A 77 2.75 -11.13 15.13
CA ALA A 77 3.56 -12.12 14.43
C ALA A 77 3.68 -13.41 15.26
N ASP A 78 3.92 -13.29 16.58
CA ASP A 78 3.92 -14.43 17.52
C ASP A 78 2.55 -15.13 17.56
N ALA A 79 1.46 -14.39 17.37
CA ALA A 79 0.11 -14.96 17.24
C ALA A 79 -0.17 -15.57 15.84
N GLY A 80 0.81 -15.60 14.93
CA GLY A 80 0.73 -16.28 13.65
C GLY A 80 0.28 -15.44 12.46
N LEU A 81 0.17 -14.12 12.60
CA LEU A 81 -0.09 -13.24 11.46
C LEU A 81 1.20 -12.95 10.68
N ALA A 82 1.11 -12.90 9.36
CA ALA A 82 2.14 -12.25 8.55
C ALA A 82 1.98 -10.73 8.64
N ILE A 83 3.05 -10.02 9.01
CA ILE A 83 3.01 -8.57 9.18
C ILE A 83 3.77 -7.90 8.04
N SER A 84 3.25 -6.78 7.57
CA SER A 84 3.94 -5.92 6.60
C SER A 84 3.70 -4.44 6.90
N ALA A 85 4.46 -3.56 6.24
CA ALA A 85 4.23 -2.13 6.28
C ALA A 85 4.56 -1.48 4.92
N THR A 86 3.92 -0.33 4.64
CA THR A 86 4.34 0.56 3.55
C THR A 86 4.89 1.85 4.15
N THR A 87 6.17 2.12 3.91
CA THR A 87 6.92 3.24 4.49
C THR A 87 7.48 4.19 3.43
N ASN A 88 7.69 5.44 3.80
CA ASN A 88 8.46 6.40 3.00
C ASN A 88 9.99 6.19 3.12
N GLY A 89 10.43 5.24 3.92
CA GLY A 89 11.83 4.89 4.11
C GLY A 89 12.66 5.85 4.96
N SER A 90 12.06 6.92 5.48
CA SER A 90 12.79 7.98 6.21
C SER A 90 13.52 7.52 7.46
N THR A 91 13.10 6.41 8.07
CA THR A 91 13.69 5.86 9.30
C THR A 91 14.65 4.70 9.05
N LEU A 92 14.76 4.20 7.81
CA LEU A 92 15.60 3.04 7.48
C LEU A 92 17.12 3.30 7.62
N HIS A 93 17.55 4.56 7.77
CA HIS A 93 18.94 4.86 8.11
C HIS A 93 19.33 4.37 9.53
N GLN A 94 18.35 4.14 10.41
CA GLN A 94 18.55 3.64 11.76
C GLN A 94 18.71 2.12 11.77
N GLU A 95 19.82 1.61 12.32
CA GLU A 95 20.08 0.17 12.38
C GLU A 95 19.01 -0.58 13.18
N GLY A 96 18.61 -0.06 14.33
CA GLY A 96 17.55 -0.67 15.16
C GLY A 96 16.22 -0.81 14.43
N VAL A 97 15.85 0.15 13.55
CA VAL A 97 14.64 0.07 12.71
C VAL A 97 14.77 -1.05 11.69
N ARG A 98 15.91 -1.19 11.04
CA ARG A 98 16.15 -2.27 10.08
C ARG A 98 16.11 -3.65 10.76
N ALA A 99 16.78 -3.78 11.89
CA ALA A 99 16.78 -5.02 12.66
C ALA A 99 15.37 -5.41 13.12
N ALA A 100 14.60 -4.46 13.67
CA ALA A 100 13.22 -4.70 14.06
C ALA A 100 12.33 -5.09 12.87
N ALA A 101 12.50 -4.44 11.70
CA ALA A 101 11.75 -4.78 10.50
C ALA A 101 12.03 -6.21 10.02
N ILE A 102 13.30 -6.61 9.96
CA ILE A 102 13.72 -7.97 9.55
C ILE A 102 13.20 -9.02 10.53
N ALA A 103 13.24 -8.74 11.82
CA ALA A 103 12.78 -9.68 12.85
C ALA A 103 11.26 -9.85 12.90
N THR A 104 10.49 -8.83 12.48
CA THR A 104 9.06 -8.76 12.77
C THR A 104 8.19 -8.86 11.51
N PHE A 105 8.65 -8.32 10.38
CA PHE A 105 7.84 -8.25 9.16
C PHE A 105 8.14 -9.40 8.20
N ALA A 106 7.11 -9.94 7.60
CA ALA A 106 7.24 -10.85 6.45
C ALA A 106 7.64 -10.08 5.19
N GLU A 107 7.20 -8.83 5.07
CA GLU A 107 7.55 -7.96 3.94
C GLU A 107 7.52 -6.47 4.33
N LEU A 108 8.35 -5.67 3.67
CA LEU A 108 8.33 -4.21 3.76
C LEU A 108 8.24 -3.61 2.36
N THR A 109 7.28 -2.72 2.16
CA THR A 109 7.15 -1.93 0.93
C THR A 109 7.69 -0.53 1.16
N VAL A 110 8.64 -0.11 0.33
CA VAL A 110 9.22 1.24 0.40
C VAL A 110 8.73 2.08 -0.78
N SER A 111 8.30 3.29 -0.50
CA SER A 111 7.75 4.21 -1.49
C SER A 111 8.86 5.01 -2.18
N VAL A 112 9.07 4.78 -3.48
CA VAL A 112 10.09 5.48 -4.29
C VAL A 112 9.48 5.83 -5.66
N ASP A 113 9.36 7.12 -6.02
CA ASP A 113 8.60 7.52 -7.22
C ASP A 113 9.47 7.94 -8.40
N ALA A 114 10.70 8.39 -8.15
CA ALA A 114 11.64 8.87 -9.16
C ALA A 114 13.07 8.86 -8.60
N SER A 115 14.04 9.21 -9.42
CA SER A 115 15.39 9.57 -8.96
C SER A 115 15.43 11.00 -8.41
N ALA A 116 16.55 11.36 -7.75
CA ALA A 116 16.81 12.75 -7.38
C ALA A 116 16.97 13.64 -8.66
N PRO A 117 16.56 14.94 -8.66
CA PRO A 117 15.89 15.67 -7.56
C PRO A 117 14.36 15.54 -7.56
N ILE A 118 13.80 14.81 -8.52
CA ILE A 118 12.33 14.70 -8.69
C ILE A 118 11.71 14.06 -7.44
N HIS A 119 12.30 12.99 -6.94
CA HIS A 119 11.83 12.31 -5.74
C HIS A 119 11.75 13.27 -4.55
N ASP A 120 12.80 14.05 -4.29
CA ASP A 120 12.86 15.00 -3.19
C ASP A 120 11.74 16.06 -3.27
N ARG A 121 11.52 16.60 -4.47
CA ARG A 121 10.44 17.56 -4.72
C ARG A 121 9.06 16.95 -4.50
N LEU A 122 8.79 15.76 -5.05
CA LEU A 122 7.51 15.05 -4.90
C LEU A 122 7.21 14.69 -3.46
N ARG A 123 8.24 14.28 -2.71
CA ARG A 123 8.14 13.92 -1.29
C ARG A 123 8.17 15.12 -0.35
N GLY A 124 8.44 16.33 -0.87
CA GLY A 124 8.52 17.57 -0.09
C GLY A 124 9.62 17.52 0.97
N ARG A 125 10.75 16.86 0.66
CA ARG A 125 11.86 16.67 1.59
C ARG A 125 13.20 16.55 0.84
N ALA A 126 14.08 17.54 1.02
CA ALA A 126 15.43 17.47 0.48
C ALA A 126 16.21 16.30 1.08
N GLY A 127 16.97 15.59 0.25
CA GLY A 127 17.74 14.41 0.62
C GLY A 127 16.89 13.16 0.90
N ALA A 128 15.61 13.14 0.52
CA ALA A 128 14.75 11.97 0.67
C ALA A 128 15.24 10.80 -0.21
N TRP A 129 15.71 11.10 -1.43
CA TRP A 129 16.26 10.10 -2.34
C TRP A 129 17.48 9.38 -1.75
N ASP A 130 18.48 10.12 -1.34
CA ASP A 130 19.71 9.53 -0.78
C ASP A 130 19.40 8.72 0.48
N ARG A 131 18.56 9.26 1.34
CA ARG A 131 18.13 8.58 2.58
C ARG A 131 17.41 7.26 2.31
N VAL A 132 16.48 7.23 1.36
CA VAL A 132 15.74 5.99 1.03
C VAL A 132 16.65 5.00 0.32
N ARG A 133 17.50 5.45 -0.61
CA ARG A 133 18.49 4.61 -1.29
C ARG A 133 19.39 3.90 -0.30
N ASP A 134 20.04 4.69 0.57
CA ASP A 134 21.03 4.16 1.51
C ASP A 134 20.36 3.26 2.56
N GLY A 135 19.16 3.64 3.03
CA GLY A 135 18.37 2.81 3.93
C GLY A 135 17.93 1.48 3.35
N VAL A 136 17.47 1.47 2.09
CA VAL A 136 17.05 0.25 1.38
C VAL A 136 18.24 -0.67 1.11
N ARG A 137 19.38 -0.13 0.65
CA ARG A 137 20.59 -0.92 0.43
C ARG A 137 21.12 -1.54 1.73
N ALA A 138 21.14 -0.76 2.82
CA ALA A 138 21.54 -1.25 4.13
C ALA A 138 20.58 -2.34 4.65
N LEU A 139 19.26 -2.19 4.43
CA LEU A 139 18.28 -3.19 4.80
C LEU A 139 18.43 -4.47 3.97
N ALA A 140 18.62 -4.35 2.66
CA ALA A 140 18.85 -5.48 1.77
C ALA A 140 20.13 -6.27 2.15
N ALA A 141 21.20 -5.57 2.51
CA ALA A 141 22.43 -6.21 2.98
C ALA A 141 22.24 -6.90 4.36
N ALA A 142 21.51 -6.25 5.27
CA ALA A 142 21.32 -6.75 6.64
C ALA A 142 20.37 -7.96 6.71
N ARG A 143 19.42 -8.12 5.80
CA ARG A 143 18.45 -9.23 5.85
C ARG A 143 19.07 -10.60 5.60
N GLY A 144 20.22 -10.68 4.90
CA GLY A 144 20.89 -11.96 4.61
C GLY A 144 19.96 -12.96 3.95
N GLY A 145 19.88 -14.17 4.53
CA GLY A 145 18.95 -15.25 4.12
C GLY A 145 17.59 -15.26 4.84
N ALA A 146 17.21 -14.19 5.54
CA ALA A 146 15.92 -14.12 6.22
C ALA A 146 14.74 -14.20 5.23
N ALA A 147 13.66 -14.85 5.64
CA ALA A 147 12.41 -14.90 4.88
C ALA A 147 11.66 -13.55 4.97
N PHE A 148 12.30 -12.51 4.45
CA PHE A 148 11.83 -11.13 4.48
C PHE A 148 11.82 -10.57 3.06
N LYS A 149 10.64 -10.17 2.58
CA LYS A 149 10.49 -9.58 1.24
C LYS A 149 10.63 -8.07 1.27
N LEU A 150 11.47 -7.54 0.40
CA LEU A 150 11.65 -6.10 0.22
C LEU A 150 11.02 -5.67 -1.11
N ARG A 151 9.97 -4.85 -1.04
CA ARG A 151 9.25 -4.35 -2.20
C ARG A 151 9.45 -2.85 -2.34
N ALA A 152 9.52 -2.35 -3.57
CA ALA A 152 9.34 -0.93 -3.88
C ALA A 152 7.96 -0.69 -4.48
N ASN A 153 7.33 0.43 -4.11
CA ASN A 153 6.10 0.90 -4.74
C ASN A 153 6.31 2.28 -5.34
N VAL A 154 5.96 2.44 -6.61
CA VAL A 154 6.13 3.66 -7.39
C VAL A 154 4.77 4.25 -7.72
N VAL A 155 4.57 5.55 -7.50
CA VAL A 155 3.40 6.27 -8.03
C VAL A 155 3.80 6.88 -9.37
N LEU A 156 3.22 6.36 -10.45
CA LEU A 156 3.45 6.86 -11.80
C LEU A 156 2.65 8.15 -12.02
N MET A 157 3.37 9.16 -12.49
CA MET A 157 2.88 10.48 -12.82
C MET A 157 3.44 10.88 -14.19
N ARG A 158 2.92 11.93 -14.80
CA ARG A 158 3.39 12.40 -16.10
C ARG A 158 4.90 12.66 -16.13
N GLU A 159 5.45 13.21 -15.06
CA GLU A 159 6.88 13.49 -14.96
C GLU A 159 7.75 12.30 -14.57
N THR A 160 7.16 11.19 -14.06
CA THR A 160 7.92 10.05 -13.56
C THR A 160 7.80 8.80 -14.43
N VAL A 161 6.82 8.73 -15.33
CA VAL A 161 6.60 7.55 -16.17
C VAL A 161 7.70 7.34 -17.22
N GLY A 162 8.25 8.43 -17.78
CA GLY A 162 9.34 8.34 -18.75
C GLY A 162 10.58 7.64 -18.19
N PRO A 163 11.16 8.10 -17.06
CA PRO A 163 12.32 7.47 -16.44
C PRO A 163 12.01 6.23 -15.59
N PHE A 164 10.82 5.65 -15.67
CA PHE A 164 10.41 4.51 -14.84
C PHE A 164 11.31 3.28 -15.00
N ALA A 165 11.76 2.97 -16.23
CA ALA A 165 12.64 1.83 -16.49
C ALA A 165 14.02 1.99 -15.81
N ASP A 166 14.57 3.19 -15.81
CA ASP A 166 15.84 3.50 -15.13
C ASP A 166 15.68 3.42 -13.61
N LEU A 167 14.56 3.92 -13.08
CA LEU A 167 14.23 3.77 -11.67
C LEU A 167 14.13 2.30 -11.27
N CYS A 168 13.45 1.47 -12.07
CA CYS A 168 13.36 0.02 -11.80
C CYS A 168 14.74 -0.65 -11.78
N SER A 169 15.64 -0.24 -12.69
CA SER A 169 17.01 -0.75 -12.71
C SER A 169 17.78 -0.36 -11.44
N ALA A 170 17.66 0.90 -11.02
CA ALA A 170 18.25 1.38 -9.77
C ALA A 170 17.70 0.64 -8.54
N LEU A 171 16.37 0.44 -8.47
CA LEU A 171 15.74 -0.32 -7.37
C LEU A 171 16.25 -1.76 -7.31
N ALA A 172 16.46 -2.42 -8.47
CA ALA A 172 17.06 -3.73 -8.51
C ALA A 172 18.53 -3.71 -8.00
N ASP A 173 19.31 -2.65 -8.29
CA ASP A 173 20.66 -2.45 -7.73
C ASP A 173 20.66 -2.24 -6.20
N TRP A 174 19.54 -1.75 -5.64
CA TRP A 174 19.39 -1.61 -4.19
C TRP A 174 19.04 -2.92 -3.49
N GLY A 175 18.71 -3.97 -4.22
CA GLY A 175 18.40 -5.29 -3.70
C GLY A 175 16.94 -5.48 -3.33
N VAL A 176 15.99 -4.81 -4.00
CA VAL A 176 14.56 -5.13 -3.85
C VAL A 176 14.22 -6.43 -4.57
N ASP A 177 13.23 -7.17 -4.05
CA ASP A 177 12.74 -8.41 -4.64
C ASP A 177 11.60 -8.16 -5.63
N GLU A 178 10.84 -7.10 -5.37
CA GLU A 178 9.58 -6.87 -6.08
C GLU A 178 9.34 -5.37 -6.27
N ILE A 179 8.87 -5.00 -7.45
CA ILE A 179 8.47 -3.63 -7.78
C ILE A 179 7.00 -3.63 -8.16
N THR A 180 6.23 -2.77 -7.50
CA THR A 180 4.85 -2.47 -7.85
C THR A 180 4.73 -1.00 -8.25
N PHE A 181 3.70 -0.69 -9.02
CA PHE A 181 3.42 0.70 -9.37
C PHE A 181 1.92 1.01 -9.28
N ASN A 182 1.60 2.27 -9.05
CA ASN A 182 0.25 2.82 -9.07
C ASN A 182 0.19 4.00 -10.04
N GLN A 183 -0.98 4.23 -10.62
CA GLN A 183 -1.26 5.55 -11.17
C GLN A 183 -1.56 6.55 -10.04
N LEU A 184 -1.35 7.82 -10.30
CA LEU A 184 -1.76 8.89 -9.41
C LEU A 184 -3.29 8.89 -9.29
N GLY A 185 -3.80 8.87 -8.06
CA GLY A 185 -5.21 9.10 -7.75
C GLY A 185 -5.53 10.60 -7.71
N GLY A 186 -6.76 10.97 -8.09
CA GLY A 186 -7.21 12.36 -8.11
C GLY A 186 -8.04 12.77 -6.89
N ARG A 187 -8.50 11.81 -6.12
CA ARG A 187 -9.45 12.03 -5.01
C ARG A 187 -8.88 12.91 -3.90
N ASP A 188 -7.68 12.59 -3.46
CA ASP A 188 -7.11 13.19 -2.26
C ASP A 188 -6.50 14.58 -2.50
N ARG A 189 -6.05 14.82 -3.72
CA ARG A 189 -5.40 16.09 -4.12
C ARG A 189 -5.88 16.52 -5.52
N PRO A 190 -7.13 16.94 -5.67
CA PRO A 190 -7.71 17.27 -6.98
C PRO A 190 -6.97 18.39 -7.72
N ALA A 191 -6.39 19.35 -7.01
CA ALA A 191 -5.62 20.44 -7.63
C ALA A 191 -4.28 19.98 -8.24
N PHE A 192 -3.69 18.90 -7.71
CA PHE A 192 -2.43 18.33 -8.22
C PHE A 192 -2.66 17.38 -9.41
N PHE A 193 -3.78 16.69 -9.42
CA PHE A 193 -4.09 15.61 -10.33
C PHE A 193 -4.07 16.02 -11.83
N PRO A 194 -4.70 17.14 -12.29
CA PRO A 194 -4.76 17.47 -13.71
C PRO A 194 -3.38 17.66 -14.36
N ALA A 195 -2.42 18.20 -13.61
CA ALA A 195 -1.07 18.42 -14.10
C ALA A 195 -0.24 17.14 -14.22
N GLN A 196 -0.52 16.15 -13.36
CA GLN A 196 0.33 14.98 -13.18
C GLN A 196 -0.33 13.64 -13.54
N ARG A 197 -1.64 13.61 -13.86
CA ARG A 197 -2.31 12.38 -14.31
C ARG A 197 -1.69 11.87 -15.60
N LEU A 198 -1.60 10.57 -15.75
CA LEU A 198 -1.16 9.94 -16.99
C LEU A 198 -2.21 10.18 -18.11
N ARG A 199 -1.72 10.33 -19.33
CA ARG A 199 -2.52 10.44 -20.56
C ARG A 199 -2.38 9.14 -21.36
N PRO A 200 -3.25 8.88 -22.35
CA PRO A 200 -3.15 7.67 -23.17
C PRO A 200 -1.78 7.45 -23.81
N VAL A 201 -1.10 8.52 -24.23
CA VAL A 201 0.23 8.44 -24.86
C VAL A 201 1.30 7.91 -23.87
N GLU A 202 1.27 8.32 -22.60
CA GLU A 202 2.19 7.83 -21.59
C GLU A 202 1.91 6.36 -21.25
N ILE A 203 0.65 5.94 -21.21
CA ILE A 203 0.27 4.54 -20.98
C ILE A 203 0.72 3.66 -22.15
N ALA A 204 0.50 4.08 -23.40
CA ALA A 204 0.95 3.33 -24.57
C ALA A 204 2.48 3.15 -24.57
N ALA A 205 3.24 4.20 -24.24
CA ALA A 205 4.69 4.12 -24.11
C ALA A 205 5.13 3.19 -22.99
N LEU A 206 4.46 3.24 -21.83
CA LEU A 206 4.72 2.33 -20.71
C LEU A 206 4.49 0.87 -21.13
N GLU A 207 3.33 0.57 -21.72
CA GLU A 207 2.96 -0.78 -22.16
C GLU A 207 3.96 -1.35 -23.19
N ALA A 208 4.45 -0.53 -24.10
CA ALA A 208 5.47 -0.96 -25.07
C ALA A 208 6.80 -1.33 -24.41
N THR A 209 7.16 -0.69 -23.30
CA THR A 209 8.43 -0.93 -22.59
C THR A 209 8.36 -2.08 -21.58
N LEU A 210 7.20 -2.33 -20.96
CA LEU A 210 7.05 -3.29 -19.87
C LEU A 210 7.54 -4.71 -20.18
N PRO A 211 7.28 -5.34 -21.35
CA PRO A 211 7.73 -6.70 -21.60
C PRO A 211 9.26 -6.83 -21.57
N GLY A 212 9.97 -5.86 -22.16
CA GLY A 212 11.43 -5.80 -22.13
C GLY A 212 11.98 -5.57 -20.73
N LEU A 213 11.36 -4.64 -20.00
CA LEU A 213 11.73 -4.32 -18.63
C LEU A 213 11.52 -5.51 -17.69
N ARG A 214 10.40 -6.21 -17.79
CA ARG A 214 10.13 -7.43 -16.99
C ARG A 214 11.19 -8.50 -17.22
N ARG A 215 11.56 -8.78 -18.48
CA ARG A 215 12.64 -9.74 -18.77
C ARG A 215 13.97 -9.33 -18.14
N LYS A 216 14.34 -8.05 -18.24
CA LYS A 216 15.60 -7.53 -17.66
C LYS A 216 15.61 -7.66 -16.13
N LEU A 217 14.50 -7.36 -15.48
CA LEU A 217 14.38 -7.44 -14.02
C LEU A 217 14.33 -8.91 -13.56
N ALA A 218 13.59 -9.78 -14.25
CA ALA A 218 13.51 -11.20 -13.94
C ALA A 218 14.89 -11.89 -14.05
N ALA A 219 15.72 -11.51 -15.01
CA ALA A 219 17.11 -11.99 -15.12
C ALA A 219 17.98 -11.59 -13.91
N ARG A 220 17.53 -10.63 -13.11
CA ARG A 220 18.15 -10.16 -11.86
C ARG A 220 17.42 -10.64 -10.61
N GLY A 221 16.46 -11.55 -10.76
CA GLY A 221 15.64 -12.05 -9.66
C GLY A 221 14.60 -11.04 -9.11
N VAL A 222 14.28 -9.99 -9.85
CA VAL A 222 13.34 -8.95 -9.43
C VAL A 222 12.03 -9.09 -10.20
N LEU A 223 10.91 -9.15 -9.48
CA LEU A 223 9.56 -9.22 -10.04
C LEU A 223 8.99 -7.82 -10.27
N LEU A 224 8.56 -7.49 -11.49
CA LEU A 224 7.76 -6.31 -11.78
C LEU A 224 6.29 -6.70 -11.91
N CYS A 225 5.49 -6.34 -10.89
CA CYS A 225 4.06 -6.65 -10.81
C CYS A 225 3.19 -5.80 -11.74
N GLY A 226 1.92 -6.17 -11.84
CA GLY A 226 0.90 -5.48 -12.61
C GLY A 226 0.63 -6.18 -13.95
N ASP A 227 -0.34 -7.10 -13.95
CA ASP A 227 -0.76 -7.86 -15.14
C ASP A 227 -1.60 -7.02 -16.14
N GLY A 228 -2.13 -7.68 -17.16
CA GLY A 228 -2.96 -7.04 -18.19
C GLY A 228 -4.18 -6.33 -17.62
N ARG A 229 -4.89 -6.94 -16.65
CA ARG A 229 -6.05 -6.32 -16.00
C ARG A 229 -5.70 -5.04 -15.27
N TYR A 230 -4.52 -4.98 -14.66
CA TYR A 230 -4.07 -3.76 -14.01
C TYR A 230 -3.74 -2.66 -15.03
N LEU A 231 -3.13 -3.02 -16.15
CA LEU A 231 -2.88 -2.09 -17.25
C LEU A 231 -4.17 -1.58 -17.90
N ASP A 232 -5.21 -2.44 -18.02
CA ASP A 232 -6.54 -2.02 -18.47
C ASP A 232 -7.10 -0.92 -17.58
N ARG A 233 -6.97 -1.03 -16.24
CA ARG A 233 -7.37 0.03 -15.31
C ARG A 233 -6.60 1.34 -15.54
N LEU A 234 -5.29 1.27 -15.77
CA LEU A 234 -4.49 2.44 -16.05
C LEU A 234 -4.91 3.11 -17.36
N ARG A 235 -5.16 2.30 -18.40
CA ARG A 235 -5.58 2.75 -19.73
C ARG A 235 -6.93 3.46 -19.66
N ALA A 236 -7.93 2.82 -19.04
CA ALA A 236 -9.26 3.40 -18.87
C ALA A 236 -9.20 4.72 -18.09
N SER A 237 -8.44 4.76 -16.98
CA SER A 237 -8.25 5.98 -16.20
C SER A 237 -7.59 7.11 -17.02
N ALA A 238 -6.59 6.79 -17.86
CA ALA A 238 -5.92 7.77 -18.70
C ALA A 238 -6.85 8.34 -19.77
N SER A 239 -7.73 7.50 -20.34
CA SER A 239 -8.75 7.88 -21.33
C SER A 239 -9.98 8.55 -20.72
N GLY A 240 -10.15 8.49 -19.41
CA GLY A 240 -11.36 8.97 -18.72
C GLY A 240 -12.54 8.02 -18.85
N GLU A 241 -12.27 6.74 -19.12
CA GLU A 241 -13.27 5.68 -19.22
C GLU A 241 -13.51 5.06 -17.84
N ALA A 242 -14.77 4.80 -17.51
CA ALA A 242 -15.14 4.12 -16.29
C ALA A 242 -14.95 2.60 -16.43
N LEU A 243 -14.49 1.96 -15.36
CA LEU A 243 -14.41 0.51 -15.23
C LEU A 243 -15.25 0.05 -14.03
N PRO A 244 -16.55 -0.22 -14.24
CA PRO A 244 -17.41 -0.70 -13.17
C PRO A 244 -17.03 -2.13 -12.76
N ILE A 245 -17.18 -2.42 -11.48
CA ILE A 245 -17.03 -3.77 -10.93
C ILE A 245 -18.37 -4.24 -10.39
N GLU A 246 -18.92 -5.26 -11.03
CA GLU A 246 -20.21 -5.84 -10.63
C GLU A 246 -20.10 -6.56 -9.29
N ASP A 247 -19.12 -7.44 -9.12
CA ASP A 247 -18.83 -8.11 -7.85
C ASP A 247 -17.34 -8.08 -7.53
N CYS A 248 -16.99 -7.33 -6.49
CA CYS A 248 -15.63 -7.30 -5.92
C CYS A 248 -15.46 -8.26 -4.75
N GLN A 249 -16.43 -9.12 -4.46
CA GLN A 249 -16.47 -10.03 -3.31
C GLN A 249 -16.10 -9.31 -2.00
N PRO A 250 -16.89 -8.30 -1.59
CA PRO A 250 -16.51 -7.37 -0.54
C PRO A 250 -16.25 -8.10 0.79
N GLY A 251 -15.05 -7.87 1.36
CA GLY A 251 -14.66 -8.47 2.65
C GLY A 251 -14.22 -9.93 2.62
N ARG A 252 -14.23 -10.63 1.48
CA ARG A 252 -13.82 -12.05 1.42
C ARG A 252 -12.30 -12.22 1.42
N GLY A 253 -11.57 -11.48 0.62
CA GLY A 253 -10.12 -11.59 0.49
C GLY A 253 -9.36 -10.36 0.99
N PHE A 254 -10.08 -9.28 1.27
CA PHE A 254 -9.50 -7.98 1.57
C PHE A 254 -10.35 -7.20 2.58
N LEU A 255 -9.68 -6.57 3.56
CA LEU A 255 -10.26 -5.57 4.46
C LEU A 255 -9.38 -4.33 4.47
N PHE A 256 -10.01 -3.18 4.60
CA PHE A 256 -9.35 -1.93 4.91
C PHE A 256 -9.86 -1.41 6.26
N ILE A 257 -8.94 -0.99 7.13
CA ILE A 257 -9.28 -0.37 8.42
C ILE A 257 -8.66 1.02 8.41
N ASP A 258 -9.46 2.03 8.72
CA ASP A 258 -8.97 3.39 8.81
C ASP A 258 -8.44 3.73 10.21
N GLU A 259 -7.90 4.95 10.38
CA GLU A 259 -7.37 5.46 11.64
C GLU A 259 -8.41 5.71 12.73
N HIS A 260 -9.69 5.64 12.38
CA HIS A 260 -10.82 5.73 13.31
C HIS A 260 -11.33 4.33 13.72
N GLY A 261 -10.72 3.26 13.20
CA GLY A 261 -11.12 1.90 13.49
C GLY A 261 -12.39 1.46 12.74
N LEU A 262 -12.66 2.00 11.56
CA LEU A 262 -13.72 1.52 10.68
C LEU A 262 -13.18 0.47 9.71
N ALA A 263 -13.61 -0.78 9.86
CA ALA A 263 -13.33 -1.87 8.93
C ALA A 263 -14.30 -1.81 7.75
N SER A 264 -13.78 -1.82 6.53
CA SER A 264 -14.55 -1.70 5.29
C SER A 264 -14.01 -2.61 4.18
N PRO A 265 -14.79 -2.92 3.13
CA PRO A 265 -14.34 -3.79 2.04
C PRO A 265 -13.27 -3.16 1.14
N CYS A 266 -13.09 -1.85 1.17
CA CYS A 266 -12.01 -1.13 0.49
C CYS A 266 -11.84 0.27 1.09
N SER A 267 -10.70 0.92 0.79
CA SER A 267 -10.38 2.27 1.31
C SER A 267 -11.27 3.39 0.78
N PHE A 268 -12.19 3.09 -0.14
CA PHE A 268 -13.09 4.07 -0.78
C PHE A 268 -14.51 4.02 -0.24
N SER A 269 -14.83 3.11 0.68
CA SER A 269 -16.20 2.83 1.13
C SER A 269 -16.39 2.90 2.65
N GLY A 270 -15.38 3.35 3.40
CA GLY A 270 -15.43 3.38 4.87
C GLY A 270 -16.63 4.12 5.44
N GLU A 271 -16.93 5.32 4.94
CA GLU A 271 -18.07 6.12 5.40
C GLU A 271 -19.44 5.48 5.16
N ALA A 272 -19.57 4.67 4.09
CA ALA A 272 -20.85 4.08 3.71
C ALA A 272 -21.05 2.64 4.20
N TYR A 273 -19.96 1.86 4.24
CA TYR A 273 -20.01 0.42 4.54
C TYR A 273 -19.20 0.05 5.79
N GLY A 274 -18.55 1.02 6.42
CA GLY A 274 -17.66 0.79 7.55
C GLY A 274 -18.37 0.19 8.77
N VAL A 275 -17.71 -0.77 9.39
CA VAL A 275 -18.11 -1.41 10.64
C VAL A 275 -17.06 -1.10 11.70
N PRO A 276 -17.42 -0.49 12.84
CA PRO A 276 -16.45 -0.21 13.90
C PRO A 276 -15.80 -1.51 14.40
N ILE A 277 -14.46 -1.59 14.42
CA ILE A 277 -13.75 -2.76 14.98
C ILE A 277 -14.09 -3.00 16.44
N ALA A 278 -14.51 -1.95 17.15
CA ALA A 278 -14.99 -2.04 18.53
C ALA A 278 -16.23 -2.95 18.67
N SER A 279 -17.06 -3.07 17.64
CA SER A 279 -18.23 -3.96 17.61
C SER A 279 -17.91 -5.40 17.20
N LEU A 280 -16.71 -5.65 16.67
CA LEU A 280 -16.26 -6.98 16.24
C LEU A 280 -15.48 -7.62 17.39
N ARG A 281 -16.05 -8.66 17.99
CA ARG A 281 -15.54 -9.29 19.21
C ARG A 281 -15.21 -10.76 19.05
N THR A 282 -15.79 -11.42 18.07
CA THR A 282 -15.71 -12.86 17.86
C THR A 282 -15.33 -13.22 16.43
N VAL A 283 -14.87 -14.44 16.23
CA VAL A 283 -14.61 -15.01 14.88
C VAL A 283 -15.87 -14.95 14.03
N ALA A 284 -17.04 -15.21 14.62
CA ALA A 284 -18.32 -15.16 13.90
C ALA A 284 -18.66 -13.73 13.40
N ASP A 285 -18.26 -12.68 14.14
CA ASP A 285 -18.44 -11.30 13.68
C ASP A 285 -17.62 -11.03 12.41
N LEU A 286 -16.39 -11.56 12.34
CA LEU A 286 -15.55 -11.45 11.14
C LEU A 286 -16.13 -12.25 9.96
N ASP A 287 -16.65 -13.45 10.21
CA ASP A 287 -17.31 -14.27 9.18
C ASP A 287 -18.55 -13.58 8.59
N ALA A 288 -19.24 -12.77 9.38
CA ALA A 288 -20.42 -12.03 8.95
C ALA A 288 -20.10 -10.82 8.07
N LEU A 289 -18.85 -10.31 8.07
CA LEU A 289 -18.49 -9.10 7.34
C LEU A 289 -18.78 -9.17 5.83
N PRO A 290 -18.46 -10.25 5.09
CA PRO A 290 -18.75 -10.30 3.66
C PRO A 290 -20.25 -10.14 3.35
N VAL A 291 -21.12 -10.77 4.13
CA VAL A 291 -22.58 -10.66 3.97
C VAL A 291 -23.06 -9.24 4.30
N ARG A 292 -22.56 -8.66 5.38
CA ARG A 292 -22.89 -7.26 5.78
C ARG A 292 -22.47 -6.26 4.71
N PHE A 293 -21.26 -6.39 4.16
CA PHE A 293 -20.76 -5.50 3.11
C PHE A 293 -21.51 -5.68 1.79
N ALA A 294 -21.84 -6.92 1.41
CA ALA A 294 -22.64 -7.18 0.21
C ALA A 294 -24.03 -6.57 0.34
N ALA A 295 -24.69 -6.71 1.49
CA ALA A 295 -25.99 -6.12 1.76
C ALA A 295 -25.94 -4.57 1.75
N ALA A 296 -24.92 -3.98 2.38
CA ALA A 296 -24.72 -2.52 2.38
C ALA A 296 -24.52 -1.98 0.95
N ARG A 297 -23.70 -2.68 0.15
CA ARG A 297 -23.46 -2.34 -1.27
C ARG A 297 -24.72 -2.48 -2.12
N ALA A 298 -25.51 -3.53 -1.91
CA ALA A 298 -26.77 -3.74 -2.64
C ALA A 298 -27.82 -2.65 -2.31
N LYS A 299 -27.86 -2.24 -1.04
CA LYS A 299 -28.75 -1.16 -0.59
C LYS A 299 -28.34 0.21 -1.15
N ARG A 300 -27.05 0.48 -1.26
CA ARG A 300 -26.50 1.75 -1.75
C ARG A 300 -25.19 1.50 -2.46
N ARG A 301 -25.23 1.37 -3.78
CA ARG A 301 -24.03 1.32 -4.61
C ARG A 301 -23.37 2.71 -4.65
N LEU A 302 -22.07 2.77 -4.42
CA LEU A 302 -21.31 4.03 -4.45
C LEU A 302 -20.82 4.32 -5.87
N ALA A 303 -20.71 5.59 -6.24
CA ALA A 303 -20.13 6.02 -7.52
C ALA A 303 -18.71 5.47 -7.73
N THR A 304 -17.93 5.27 -6.67
CA THR A 304 -16.62 4.61 -6.75
C THR A 304 -16.69 3.13 -7.12
N CYS A 305 -17.86 2.50 -7.11
CA CYS A 305 -18.05 1.15 -7.65
C CYS A 305 -18.30 1.15 -9.16
N ASP A 306 -18.76 2.27 -9.71
CA ASP A 306 -19.04 2.43 -11.13
C ASP A 306 -17.78 2.80 -11.92
N ASP A 307 -16.79 3.39 -11.26
CA ASP A 307 -15.41 3.54 -11.73
C ASP A 307 -14.43 3.13 -10.62
N CYS A 308 -14.19 1.83 -10.50
CA CYS A 308 -13.49 1.26 -9.35
C CYS A 308 -11.99 1.62 -9.35
N PRO A 309 -11.49 2.37 -8.35
CA PRO A 309 -10.08 2.71 -8.25
C PRO A 309 -9.25 1.67 -7.48
N SER A 310 -9.86 0.56 -7.03
CA SER A 310 -9.20 -0.42 -6.17
C SER A 310 -8.15 -1.24 -6.93
N THR A 311 -6.89 -1.08 -6.58
CA THR A 311 -5.77 -1.82 -7.16
C THR A 311 -5.85 -3.32 -6.88
N GLN A 312 -6.47 -3.72 -5.77
CA GLN A 312 -6.66 -5.14 -5.41
C GLN A 312 -7.62 -5.83 -6.38
N THR A 313 -8.69 -5.16 -6.77
CA THR A 313 -9.68 -5.69 -7.71
C THR A 313 -9.09 -5.94 -9.10
N PHE A 314 -8.07 -5.16 -9.49
CA PHE A 314 -7.41 -5.26 -10.78
C PHE A 314 -6.08 -6.03 -10.74
N ALA A 315 -5.86 -6.85 -9.72
CA ALA A 315 -4.72 -7.75 -9.64
C ALA A 315 -3.34 -7.05 -9.75
N LYS A 316 -3.18 -5.90 -9.07
CA LYS A 316 -1.92 -5.13 -9.04
C LYS A 316 -0.68 -5.98 -8.73
N PHE A 317 -0.81 -7.01 -7.90
CA PHE A 317 0.30 -7.86 -7.45
C PHE A 317 0.47 -9.12 -8.30
N ALA A 318 -0.35 -9.32 -9.35
CA ALA A 318 -0.09 -10.36 -10.33
C ALA A 318 1.06 -9.97 -11.26
N ALA A 319 1.73 -10.97 -11.83
CA ALA A 319 2.87 -10.82 -12.75
C ALA A 319 2.65 -11.62 -14.02
#